data_6d7f106651b3abb6fcc0db1780cebb03
#
_entry.id   6d7f106651b3abb6fcc0db1780cebb03
#
_cell.length_a   1.000
_cell.length_b   1.000
_cell.length_c   1.000
_cell.angle_alpha   90.00
_cell.angle_beta   90.00
_cell.angle_gamma   90.00
#
_symmetry.space_group_name_H-M   'P 1'
#
loop_
_entity.id
_entity.type
_entity.pdbx_description
1 polymer ?
#
loop_
_entity_poly.entity_id
_entity_poly.type
_entity_poly.pdbx_seq_one_letter_code
_entity_poly.pdbx_strand_id
1 'polypeptide(L)'
;MRRAQRAPQSAQVQRNNKLETQKTVYADNAATTAMSKTAIEAMLPYLDKIYGNPSSLHSVGQVAKEALEKAREDVAACLGAQPNEIYFTSCGSESDNQAIRSAAHIGAQKGKKHIISTAFEHHAVLHTLERLKREEGFEVTYLDVHSNGIVTAEEVKAALRPDTCLVTIMFANNEIGTVQPIAEIGKVCREAKVTFHTDAVQAVGHIPVNVVEQNIDMLSLSAHKFHGPKGIGALYCRKGVRLLPFIDGGAQ
;
A
#
# COMPACT_ATOMS: atom_id res chain seq x y z
N MET A 1 29.74 -15.22 27.86
CA MET A 1 29.41 -14.05 26.98
C MET A 1 30.56 -13.80 26.01
N ARG A 2 30.45 -14.23 24.75
CA ARG A 2 31.48 -13.97 23.72
C ARG A 2 31.17 -12.60 23.08
N ARG A 3 32.08 -11.64 23.24
CA ARG A 3 32.02 -10.35 22.52
C ARG A 3 32.23 -10.61 21.03
N ALA A 4 31.24 -10.25 20.20
CA ALA A 4 31.43 -10.20 18.75
C ALA A 4 32.47 -9.12 18.44
N GLN A 5 33.64 -9.54 17.92
CA GLN A 5 34.64 -8.61 17.40
C GLN A 5 34.10 -7.95 16.13
N ARG A 6 33.93 -6.63 16.15
CA ARG A 6 33.60 -5.86 14.95
C ARG A 6 34.79 -5.94 14.00
N ALA A 7 34.55 -6.29 12.75
CA ALA A 7 35.57 -6.22 11.69
C ALA A 7 36.12 -4.79 11.61
N PRO A 8 37.45 -4.64 11.35
CA PRO A 8 38.06 -3.31 11.28
C PRO A 8 37.45 -2.47 10.13
N GLN A 9 37.24 -1.17 10.38
CA GLN A 9 36.68 -0.22 9.42
C GLN A 9 37.36 -0.23 8.03
N SER A 10 38.68 -0.52 8.00
CA SER A 10 39.44 -0.68 6.77
C SER A 10 38.98 -1.81 5.85
N ALA A 11 38.45 -2.91 6.41
CA ALA A 11 37.89 -4.02 5.63
C ALA A 11 36.55 -3.66 5.00
N GLN A 12 35.79 -2.77 5.64
CA GLN A 12 34.49 -2.30 5.15
C GLN A 12 34.66 -1.29 4.01
N VAL A 13 35.64 -0.40 4.11
CA VAL A 13 36.01 0.55 3.05
C VAL A 13 36.56 -0.19 1.83
N GLN A 14 37.40 -1.22 2.02
CA GLN A 14 37.90 -2.04 0.91
C GLN A 14 36.81 -2.87 0.22
N ARG A 15 35.77 -3.34 0.94
CA ARG A 15 34.58 -3.99 0.32
C ARG A 15 33.78 -3.02 -0.51
N ASN A 16 33.59 -1.79 -0.05
CA ASN A 16 32.85 -0.78 -0.80
C ASN A 16 33.63 -0.37 -2.08
N ASN A 17 34.94 -0.20 -2.02
CA ASN A 17 35.76 0.10 -3.20
C ASN A 17 35.78 -1.06 -4.22
N LYS A 18 35.68 -2.33 -3.78
CA LYS A 18 35.56 -3.48 -4.70
C LYS A 18 34.19 -3.53 -5.42
N LEU A 19 33.12 -3.02 -4.79
CA LEU A 19 31.82 -2.93 -5.43
C LEU A 19 31.78 -1.86 -6.54
N GLU A 20 32.57 -0.78 -6.41
CA GLU A 20 32.66 0.27 -7.43
C GLU A 20 33.42 -0.18 -8.71
N THR A 21 34.24 -1.20 -8.62
CA THR A 21 35.05 -1.71 -9.76
C THR A 21 34.37 -2.86 -10.53
N GLN A 22 33.32 -3.48 -9.98
CA GLN A 22 32.56 -4.50 -10.66
C GLN A 22 31.24 -3.90 -11.16
N LYS A 23 30.94 -4.11 -12.47
CA LYS A 23 29.64 -3.76 -13.05
C LYS A 23 28.56 -4.62 -12.38
N THR A 24 27.96 -4.09 -11.32
CA THR A 24 26.87 -4.75 -10.60
C THR A 24 25.58 -4.55 -11.37
N VAL A 25 24.88 -5.65 -11.68
CA VAL A 25 23.52 -5.64 -12.22
C VAL A 25 22.58 -5.96 -11.06
N TYR A 26 21.74 -5.00 -10.68
CA TYR A 26 20.67 -5.22 -9.71
C TYR A 26 19.41 -5.69 -10.44
N ALA A 27 18.94 -6.91 -10.15
CA ALA A 27 17.82 -7.54 -10.83
C ALA A 27 16.66 -7.90 -9.89
N ASP A 28 16.72 -7.49 -8.62
CA ASP A 28 15.69 -7.76 -7.60
C ASP A 28 14.76 -6.54 -7.43
N ASN A 29 14.14 -6.10 -8.53
CA ASN A 29 13.26 -4.93 -8.51
C ASN A 29 11.92 -5.19 -7.80
N ALA A 30 11.53 -6.44 -7.63
CA ALA A 30 10.37 -6.81 -6.81
C ALA A 30 10.58 -6.49 -5.31
N ALA A 31 11.82 -6.53 -4.82
CA ALA A 31 12.14 -6.13 -3.45
C ALA A 31 12.17 -4.61 -3.28
N THR A 32 12.84 -3.89 -4.17
CA THR A 32 12.92 -2.41 -4.18
C THR A 32 13.54 -1.92 -5.48
N THR A 33 13.36 -0.66 -5.80
CA THR A 33 14.00 -0.02 -6.96
C THR A 33 14.97 1.10 -6.53
N ALA A 34 15.92 1.44 -7.40
CA ALA A 34 16.68 2.67 -7.25
C ALA A 34 15.74 3.87 -7.51
N MET A 35 15.90 4.93 -6.71
CA MET A 35 15.16 6.16 -6.93
C MET A 35 15.56 6.79 -8.28
N SER A 36 14.60 7.23 -9.06
CA SER A 36 14.85 7.88 -10.34
C SER A 36 15.50 9.26 -10.14
N LYS A 37 16.25 9.69 -11.15
CA LYS A 37 16.88 11.02 -11.15
C LYS A 37 15.83 12.13 -11.03
N THR A 38 14.72 11.99 -11.74
CA THR A 38 13.59 12.91 -11.68
C THR A 38 13.00 13.02 -10.28
N ALA A 39 12.82 11.87 -9.59
CA ALA A 39 12.31 11.88 -8.22
C ALA A 39 13.29 12.55 -7.24
N ILE A 40 14.59 12.27 -7.38
CA ILE A 40 15.63 12.92 -6.57
C ILE A 40 15.60 14.44 -6.75
N GLU A 41 15.65 14.89 -8.01
CA GLU A 41 15.65 16.32 -8.35
C GLU A 41 14.39 17.03 -7.85
N ALA A 42 13.23 16.39 -7.97
CA ALA A 42 11.96 16.93 -7.48
C ALA A 42 11.90 17.06 -5.95
N MET A 43 12.60 16.20 -5.20
CA MET A 43 12.64 16.24 -3.73
C MET A 43 13.59 17.30 -3.17
N LEU A 44 14.70 17.59 -3.87
CA LEU A 44 15.76 18.45 -3.34
C LEU A 44 15.29 19.80 -2.78
N PRO A 45 14.37 20.55 -3.43
CA PRO A 45 13.89 21.84 -2.91
C PRO A 45 13.22 21.74 -1.54
N TYR A 46 12.62 20.59 -1.22
CA TYR A 46 11.87 20.38 0.02
C TYR A 46 12.75 19.95 1.20
N LEU A 47 14.02 19.67 0.96
CA LEU A 47 14.98 19.32 2.00
C LEU A 47 15.58 20.56 2.70
N ASP A 48 15.65 21.72 2.02
CA ASP A 48 16.31 22.91 2.52
C ASP A 48 15.58 24.23 2.25
N LYS A 49 14.90 24.38 1.13
CA LYS A 49 14.31 25.66 0.70
C LYS A 49 12.82 25.78 1.01
N ILE A 50 12.05 24.71 0.78
CA ILE A 50 10.59 24.65 0.96
C ILE A 50 10.30 23.72 2.14
N TYR A 51 10.60 24.16 3.36
CA TYR A 51 10.52 23.37 4.59
C TYR A 51 9.35 23.75 5.49
N GLY A 52 8.47 24.63 5.03
CA GLY A 52 7.33 25.13 5.83
C GLY A 52 6.37 24.01 6.25
N ASN A 53 5.74 24.20 7.42
CA ASN A 53 4.67 23.30 7.83
C ASN A 53 3.40 23.61 7.00
N PRO A 54 2.85 22.64 6.22
CA PRO A 54 1.68 22.87 5.38
C PRO A 54 0.41 23.26 6.17
N SER A 55 0.36 23.04 7.47
CA SER A 55 -0.75 23.46 8.34
C SER A 55 -0.65 24.92 8.82
N SER A 56 0.49 25.59 8.56
CA SER A 56 0.69 26.99 8.96
C SER A 56 0.00 27.97 8.03
N LEU A 57 -0.59 29.04 8.60
CA LEU A 57 -1.36 30.04 7.82
C LEU A 57 -0.48 31.08 7.12
N HIS A 58 0.78 31.23 7.50
CA HIS A 58 1.71 32.18 6.88
C HIS A 58 2.25 31.68 5.53
N SER A 59 2.81 32.59 4.72
CA SER A 59 3.26 32.34 3.35
C SER A 59 4.19 31.13 3.19
N VAL A 60 5.14 30.92 4.13
CA VAL A 60 6.07 29.77 4.09
C VAL A 60 5.32 28.44 4.20
N GLY A 61 4.28 28.37 5.05
CA GLY A 61 3.42 27.19 5.16
C GLY A 61 2.54 26.99 3.93
N GLN A 62 2.02 28.06 3.34
CA GLN A 62 1.17 27.97 2.14
C GLN A 62 1.92 27.39 0.94
N VAL A 63 3.19 27.79 0.72
CA VAL A 63 4.03 27.20 -0.35
C VAL A 63 4.19 25.68 -0.16
N ALA A 64 4.43 25.22 1.08
CA ALA A 64 4.53 23.80 1.38
C ALA A 64 3.19 23.08 1.19
N LYS A 65 2.07 23.73 1.56
CA LYS A 65 0.71 23.19 1.33
C LYS A 65 0.40 23.01 -0.15
N GLU A 66 0.66 24.02 -0.97
CA GLU A 66 0.46 23.95 -2.43
C GLU A 66 1.25 22.80 -3.06
N ALA A 67 2.49 22.60 -2.63
CA ALA A 67 3.32 21.49 -3.10
C ALA A 67 2.75 20.11 -2.68
N LEU A 68 2.27 19.98 -1.43
CA LEU A 68 1.65 18.75 -0.94
C LEU A 68 0.35 18.44 -1.69
N GLU A 69 -0.51 19.44 -1.91
CA GLU A 69 -1.75 19.26 -2.67
C GLU A 69 -1.47 18.91 -4.14
N LYS A 70 -0.48 19.55 -4.75
CA LYS A 70 -0.06 19.18 -6.12
C LYS A 70 0.42 17.74 -6.22
N ALA A 71 1.23 17.27 -5.25
CA ALA A 71 1.66 15.88 -5.20
C ALA A 71 0.47 14.91 -5.05
N ARG A 72 -0.53 15.31 -4.25
CA ARG A 72 -1.77 14.55 -4.05
C ARG A 72 -2.61 14.47 -5.33
N GLU A 73 -2.73 15.58 -6.08
CA GLU A 73 -3.38 15.63 -7.39
C GLU A 73 -2.69 14.70 -8.39
N ASP A 74 -1.36 14.70 -8.43
CA ASP A 74 -0.59 13.88 -9.35
C ASP A 74 -0.78 12.38 -9.06
N VAL A 75 -0.75 11.97 -7.80
CA VAL A 75 -1.03 10.57 -7.41
C VAL A 75 -2.48 10.20 -7.75
N ALA A 76 -3.44 11.07 -7.46
CA ALA A 76 -4.85 10.82 -7.77
C ALA A 76 -5.06 10.64 -9.28
N ALA A 77 -4.46 11.51 -10.10
CA ALA A 77 -4.56 11.44 -11.56
C ALA A 77 -4.00 10.11 -12.10
N CYS A 78 -2.90 9.60 -11.55
CA CYS A 78 -2.32 8.32 -11.93
C CYS A 78 -3.24 7.12 -11.64
N LEU A 79 -4.14 7.24 -10.66
CA LEU A 79 -5.05 6.18 -10.23
C LEU A 79 -6.48 6.35 -10.77
N GLY A 80 -6.79 7.45 -11.45
CA GLY A 80 -8.16 7.82 -11.82
C GLY A 80 -9.03 8.21 -10.62
N ALA A 81 -8.41 8.69 -9.53
CA ALA A 81 -9.04 9.09 -8.27
C ALA A 81 -9.21 10.61 -8.16
N GLN A 82 -9.90 11.06 -7.10
CA GLN A 82 -9.93 12.45 -6.69
C GLN A 82 -8.82 12.74 -5.67
N PRO A 83 -8.25 13.95 -5.61
CA PRO A 83 -7.17 14.28 -4.66
C PRO A 83 -7.54 14.00 -3.19
N ASN A 84 -8.79 14.28 -2.80
CA ASN A 84 -9.27 14.06 -1.43
C ASN A 84 -9.54 12.59 -1.07
N GLU A 85 -9.25 11.66 -1.98
CA GLU A 85 -9.30 10.21 -1.76
C GLU A 85 -7.89 9.62 -1.53
N ILE A 86 -6.83 10.45 -1.57
CA ILE A 86 -5.44 10.02 -1.38
C ILE A 86 -4.94 10.42 0.01
N TYR A 87 -4.42 9.46 0.75
CA TYR A 87 -3.82 9.63 2.07
C TYR A 87 -2.36 9.18 2.00
N PHE A 88 -1.42 10.10 2.26
CA PHE A 88 0.00 9.73 2.31
C PHE A 88 0.30 8.93 3.58
N THR A 89 1.11 7.90 3.43
CA THR A 89 1.57 7.00 4.49
C THR A 89 3.08 6.85 4.43
N SER A 90 3.68 6.18 5.40
CA SER A 90 5.12 5.92 5.39
C SER A 90 5.51 4.76 4.46
N CYS A 91 4.58 3.87 4.12
CA CYS A 91 4.83 2.69 3.27
C CYS A 91 3.53 1.94 2.94
N GLY A 92 3.61 0.97 2.02
CA GLY A 92 2.50 0.08 1.70
C GLY A 92 1.98 -0.69 2.92
N SER A 93 2.86 -1.15 3.82
CA SER A 93 2.44 -1.86 5.03
C SER A 93 1.57 -1.01 5.96
N GLU A 94 1.85 0.30 6.09
CA GLU A 94 0.98 1.20 6.84
C GLU A 94 -0.37 1.36 6.15
N SER A 95 -0.37 1.52 4.81
CA SER A 95 -1.60 1.62 4.02
C SER A 95 -2.47 0.37 4.16
N ASP A 96 -1.90 -0.84 4.04
CA ASP A 96 -2.61 -2.11 4.21
C ASP A 96 -3.23 -2.23 5.60
N ASN A 97 -2.44 -1.95 6.63
CA ASN A 97 -2.91 -2.02 8.02
C ASN A 97 -4.05 -1.04 8.27
N GLN A 98 -3.93 0.21 7.80
CA GLN A 98 -4.97 1.21 7.97
C GLN A 98 -6.25 0.83 7.24
N ALA A 99 -6.16 0.38 5.99
CA ALA A 99 -7.30 -0.06 5.19
C ALA A 99 -8.04 -1.23 5.85
N ILE A 100 -7.32 -2.31 6.15
CA ILE A 100 -7.88 -3.54 6.70
C ILE A 100 -8.50 -3.29 8.08
N ARG A 101 -7.79 -2.63 8.98
CA ARG A 101 -8.29 -2.34 10.33
C ARG A 101 -9.48 -1.41 10.33
N SER A 102 -9.48 -0.38 9.46
CA SER A 102 -10.63 0.51 9.32
C SER A 102 -11.88 -0.25 8.86
N ALA A 103 -11.77 -1.06 7.80
CA ALA A 103 -12.90 -1.84 7.29
C ALA A 103 -13.39 -2.86 8.32
N ALA A 104 -12.48 -3.56 9.01
CA ALA A 104 -12.80 -4.53 10.05
C ALA A 104 -13.56 -3.88 11.22
N HIS A 105 -13.01 -2.81 11.80
CA HIS A 105 -13.63 -2.15 12.95
C HIS A 105 -15.00 -1.53 12.61
N ILE A 106 -15.14 -0.94 11.42
CA ILE A 106 -16.43 -0.42 10.94
C ILE A 106 -17.43 -1.56 10.70
N GLY A 107 -16.95 -2.69 10.18
CA GLY A 107 -17.72 -3.91 10.03
C GLY A 107 -18.22 -4.45 11.37
N ALA A 108 -17.34 -4.54 12.36
CA ALA A 108 -17.65 -5.02 13.69
C ALA A 108 -18.72 -4.17 14.39
N GLN A 109 -18.73 -2.85 14.19
CA GLN A 109 -19.78 -1.95 14.69
C GLN A 109 -21.16 -2.29 14.11
N LYS A 110 -21.21 -3.00 12.98
CA LYS A 110 -22.44 -3.45 12.29
C LYS A 110 -22.69 -4.96 12.48
N GLY A 111 -21.98 -5.60 13.41
CA GLY A 111 -22.08 -7.05 13.66
C GLY A 111 -21.44 -7.92 12.58
N LYS A 112 -20.59 -7.35 11.71
CA LYS A 112 -19.93 -8.07 10.63
C LYS A 112 -18.47 -8.31 11.00
N LYS A 113 -18.07 -9.59 11.08
CA LYS A 113 -16.71 -10.00 11.48
C LYS A 113 -16.09 -11.06 10.56
N HIS A 114 -16.54 -11.13 9.32
CA HIS A 114 -15.96 -12.03 8.32
C HIS A 114 -15.18 -11.24 7.28
N ILE A 115 -13.97 -11.74 6.93
CA ILE A 115 -13.06 -11.19 5.93
C ILE A 115 -12.70 -12.28 4.93
N ILE A 116 -12.62 -11.94 3.64
CA ILE A 116 -12.14 -12.83 2.59
C ILE A 116 -10.78 -12.32 2.11
N SER A 117 -9.81 -13.23 1.99
CA SER A 117 -8.45 -12.93 1.53
C SER A 117 -7.84 -14.15 0.84
N THR A 118 -6.54 -14.10 0.55
CA THR A 118 -5.77 -15.24 0.01
C THR A 118 -4.58 -15.57 0.90
N ALA A 119 -4.04 -16.78 0.79
CA ALA A 119 -2.88 -17.19 1.57
C ALA A 119 -1.55 -16.65 1.03
N PHE A 120 -1.53 -16.07 -0.17
CA PHE A 120 -0.31 -15.58 -0.82
C PHE A 120 -0.14 -14.05 -0.75
N GLU A 121 -0.93 -13.38 0.09
CA GLU A 121 -0.81 -11.95 0.35
C GLU A 121 0.56 -11.58 0.96
N HIS A 122 0.92 -10.31 0.84
CA HIS A 122 2.07 -9.78 1.58
C HIS A 122 1.85 -9.91 3.10
N HIS A 123 2.94 -10.10 3.85
CA HIS A 123 2.90 -10.27 5.32
C HIS A 123 2.20 -9.12 6.06
N ALA A 124 2.20 -7.90 5.51
CA ALA A 124 1.46 -6.77 6.07
C ALA A 124 -0.06 -7.03 6.11
N VAL A 125 -0.59 -7.74 5.11
CA VAL A 125 -1.98 -8.18 5.08
C VAL A 125 -2.18 -9.39 5.99
N LEU A 126 -1.40 -10.49 5.78
CA LEU A 126 -1.55 -11.73 6.51
C LEU A 126 -1.44 -11.55 8.04
N HIS A 127 -0.42 -10.84 8.51
CA HIS A 127 -0.23 -10.64 9.96
C HIS A 127 -1.32 -9.74 10.56
N THR A 128 -1.83 -8.77 9.79
CA THR A 128 -2.97 -7.95 10.22
C THR A 128 -4.23 -8.80 10.36
N LEU A 129 -4.50 -9.68 9.41
CA LEU A 129 -5.64 -10.61 9.47
C LEU A 129 -5.52 -11.59 10.63
N GLU A 130 -4.33 -12.19 10.84
CA GLU A 130 -4.09 -13.08 11.97
C GLU A 130 -4.25 -12.38 13.33
N ARG A 131 -3.85 -11.13 13.43
CA ARG A 131 -4.08 -10.32 14.62
C ARG A 131 -5.57 -10.09 14.88
N LEU A 132 -6.35 -9.70 13.85
CA LEU A 132 -7.79 -9.53 13.96
C LEU A 132 -8.51 -10.84 14.39
N LYS A 133 -8.08 -11.99 13.85
CA LYS A 133 -8.59 -13.30 14.27
C LYS A 133 -8.31 -13.56 15.74
N ARG A 134 -7.05 -13.47 16.15
CA ARG A 134 -6.59 -13.85 17.49
C ARG A 134 -7.11 -12.93 18.59
N GLU A 135 -7.10 -11.59 18.33
CA GLU A 135 -7.33 -10.60 19.37
C GLU A 135 -8.75 -10.03 19.34
N GLU A 136 -9.43 -10.05 18.19
CA GLU A 136 -10.70 -9.35 18.01
C GLU A 136 -11.84 -10.29 17.55
N GLY A 137 -11.57 -11.57 17.36
CA GLY A 137 -12.57 -12.60 17.05
C GLY A 137 -13.16 -12.48 15.64
N PHE A 138 -12.35 -12.02 14.67
CA PHE A 138 -12.72 -12.07 13.26
C PHE A 138 -12.55 -13.47 12.69
N GLU A 139 -13.37 -13.81 11.71
CA GLU A 139 -13.20 -15.01 10.88
C GLU A 139 -12.59 -14.58 9.53
N VAL A 140 -11.64 -15.35 9.04
CA VAL A 140 -11.01 -15.10 7.74
C VAL A 140 -11.12 -16.34 6.87
N THR A 141 -11.74 -16.20 5.69
CA THR A 141 -11.71 -17.21 4.63
C THR A 141 -10.55 -16.89 3.70
N TYR A 142 -9.59 -17.82 3.62
CA TYR A 142 -8.52 -17.77 2.63
C TYR A 142 -8.91 -18.57 1.40
N LEU A 143 -9.05 -17.89 0.26
CA LEU A 143 -9.34 -18.53 -1.02
C LEU A 143 -8.08 -19.24 -1.55
N ASP A 144 -8.28 -20.35 -2.24
CA ASP A 144 -7.21 -21.04 -2.94
C ASP A 144 -6.80 -20.24 -4.19
N VAL A 145 -5.51 -20.12 -4.41
CA VAL A 145 -4.95 -19.43 -5.57
C VAL A 145 -4.63 -20.38 -6.75
N HIS A 146 -4.92 -21.65 -6.59
CA HIS A 146 -4.69 -22.72 -7.57
C HIS A 146 -3.24 -22.78 -8.09
N SER A 147 -3.00 -23.65 -9.06
CA SER A 147 -1.67 -23.81 -9.67
C SER A 147 -1.27 -22.65 -10.58
N ASN A 148 -2.24 -21.84 -11.05
CA ASN A 148 -2.02 -20.66 -11.88
C ASN A 148 -1.90 -19.37 -11.07
N GLY A 149 -2.06 -19.43 -9.75
CA GLY A 149 -1.99 -18.25 -8.87
C GLY A 149 -3.15 -17.26 -9.00
N ILE A 150 -4.30 -17.67 -9.56
CA ILE A 150 -5.47 -16.80 -9.82
C ILE A 150 -6.63 -17.18 -8.90
N VAL A 151 -7.27 -16.17 -8.32
CA VAL A 151 -8.58 -16.26 -7.66
C VAL A 151 -9.64 -15.68 -8.60
N THR A 152 -10.72 -16.41 -8.79
CA THR A 152 -11.82 -15.97 -9.66
C THR A 152 -12.85 -15.12 -8.89
N ALA A 153 -13.57 -14.27 -9.62
CA ALA A 153 -14.68 -13.50 -9.05
C ALA A 153 -15.82 -14.40 -8.55
N GLU A 154 -16.02 -15.56 -9.19
CA GLU A 154 -17.00 -16.57 -8.78
C GLU A 154 -16.67 -17.18 -7.43
N GLU A 155 -15.40 -17.44 -7.13
CA GLU A 155 -14.95 -17.95 -5.83
C GLU A 155 -15.13 -16.91 -4.74
N VAL A 156 -14.80 -15.65 -5.03
CA VAL A 156 -15.09 -14.53 -4.10
C VAL A 156 -16.58 -14.46 -3.83
N LYS A 157 -17.41 -14.53 -4.88
CA LYS A 157 -18.88 -14.49 -4.74
C LYS A 157 -19.41 -15.65 -3.91
N ALA A 158 -18.89 -16.85 -4.11
CA ALA A 158 -19.29 -18.04 -3.36
C ALA A 158 -18.88 -17.98 -1.87
N ALA A 159 -17.79 -17.29 -1.55
CA ALA A 159 -17.30 -17.12 -0.18
C ALA A 159 -17.98 -15.98 0.58
N LEU A 160 -18.75 -15.11 -0.09
CA LEU A 160 -19.46 -14.01 0.56
C LEU A 160 -20.52 -14.52 1.54
N ARG A 161 -20.55 -13.93 2.73
CA ARG A 161 -21.51 -14.21 3.81
C ARG A 161 -22.24 -12.92 4.19
N PRO A 162 -23.41 -13.02 4.85
CA PRO A 162 -24.13 -11.83 5.34
C PRO A 162 -23.30 -10.94 6.28
N ASP A 163 -22.35 -11.54 7.02
CA ASP A 163 -21.44 -10.89 7.96
C ASP A 163 -20.07 -10.56 7.36
N THR A 164 -19.87 -10.72 6.04
CA THR A 164 -18.63 -10.27 5.37
C THR A 164 -18.58 -8.75 5.39
N CYS A 165 -17.45 -8.20 5.88
CA CYS A 165 -17.19 -6.77 5.94
C CYS A 165 -16.09 -6.29 4.98
N LEU A 166 -15.19 -7.19 4.59
CA LEU A 166 -14.03 -6.86 3.76
C LEU A 166 -13.69 -8.04 2.85
N VAL A 167 -13.34 -7.71 1.61
CA VAL A 167 -12.54 -8.56 0.71
C VAL A 167 -11.21 -7.85 0.52
N THR A 168 -10.09 -8.53 0.77
CA THR A 168 -8.74 -7.99 0.56
C THR A 168 -7.92 -9.00 -0.23
N ILE A 169 -7.58 -8.65 -1.47
CA ILE A 169 -6.84 -9.50 -2.41
C ILE A 169 -5.83 -8.62 -3.13
N MET A 170 -4.55 -9.01 -3.09
CA MET A 170 -3.49 -8.24 -3.73
C MET A 170 -3.69 -8.15 -5.24
N PHE A 171 -3.28 -7.04 -5.83
CA PHE A 171 -3.43 -6.79 -7.26
C PHE A 171 -2.49 -7.66 -8.09
N ALA A 172 -1.22 -7.68 -7.70
CA ALA A 172 -0.18 -8.48 -8.34
C ALA A 172 0.75 -9.06 -7.27
N ASN A 173 1.07 -10.35 -7.40
CA ASN A 173 1.92 -11.03 -6.42
C ASN A 173 3.39 -10.74 -6.66
N ASN A 174 4.12 -10.40 -5.61
CA ASN A 174 5.54 -10.05 -5.66
C ASN A 174 6.49 -11.23 -5.89
N GLU A 175 6.06 -12.46 -5.64
CA GLU A 175 6.88 -13.67 -5.77
C GLU A 175 6.72 -14.34 -7.14
N ILE A 176 5.48 -14.53 -7.59
CA ILE A 176 5.15 -15.27 -8.80
C ILE A 176 4.70 -14.38 -9.96
N GLY A 177 4.48 -13.09 -9.72
CA GLY A 177 4.12 -12.11 -10.76
C GLY A 177 2.69 -12.22 -11.30
N THR A 178 1.84 -13.04 -10.70
CA THR A 178 0.45 -13.20 -11.11
C THR A 178 -0.37 -11.96 -10.85
N VAL A 179 -1.14 -11.51 -11.83
CA VAL A 179 -2.08 -10.38 -11.74
C VAL A 179 -3.50 -10.91 -11.55
N GLN A 180 -4.20 -10.44 -10.53
CA GLN A 180 -5.56 -10.87 -10.21
C GLN A 180 -6.61 -10.15 -11.06
N PRO A 181 -7.79 -10.75 -11.30
CA PRO A 181 -8.91 -10.15 -12.03
C PRO A 181 -9.64 -9.12 -11.15
N ILE A 182 -8.94 -8.00 -10.83
CA ILE A 182 -9.37 -6.99 -9.84
C ILE A 182 -10.70 -6.34 -10.22
N ALA A 183 -10.92 -6.07 -11.52
CA ALA A 183 -12.15 -5.41 -11.98
C ALA A 183 -13.39 -6.29 -11.73
N GLU A 184 -13.27 -7.59 -12.02
CA GLU A 184 -14.32 -8.59 -11.82
C GLU A 184 -14.59 -8.81 -10.33
N ILE A 185 -13.54 -8.94 -9.52
CA ILE A 185 -13.64 -9.05 -8.06
C ILE A 185 -14.28 -7.79 -7.48
N GLY A 186 -13.82 -6.61 -7.88
CA GLY A 186 -14.37 -5.34 -7.45
C GLY A 186 -15.85 -5.18 -7.79
N LYS A 187 -16.28 -5.65 -8.98
CA LYS A 187 -17.69 -5.67 -9.37
C LYS A 187 -18.53 -6.54 -8.43
N VAL A 188 -18.08 -7.75 -8.12
CA VAL A 188 -18.75 -8.65 -7.18
C VAL A 188 -18.89 -8.01 -5.79
N CYS A 189 -17.81 -7.42 -5.28
CA CYS A 189 -17.82 -6.74 -3.99
C CYS A 189 -18.77 -5.53 -3.97
N ARG A 190 -18.79 -4.76 -5.06
CA ARG A 190 -19.69 -3.61 -5.25
C ARG A 190 -21.17 -4.02 -5.24
N GLU A 191 -21.52 -5.08 -5.96
CA GLU A 191 -22.89 -5.65 -6.00
C GLU A 191 -23.32 -6.16 -4.63
N ALA A 192 -22.40 -6.80 -3.89
CA ALA A 192 -22.65 -7.30 -2.53
C ALA A 192 -22.60 -6.21 -1.44
N LYS A 193 -22.22 -4.98 -1.77
CA LYS A 193 -21.99 -3.87 -0.82
C LYS A 193 -21.00 -4.23 0.29
N VAL A 194 -19.93 -4.96 -0.09
CA VAL A 194 -18.80 -5.32 0.76
C VAL A 194 -17.62 -4.47 0.33
N THR A 195 -16.89 -3.93 1.30
CA THR A 195 -15.68 -3.12 1.02
C THR A 195 -14.61 -3.98 0.33
N PHE A 196 -14.03 -3.46 -0.74
CA PHE A 196 -12.94 -4.11 -1.46
C PHE A 196 -11.64 -3.32 -1.31
N HIS A 197 -10.63 -3.95 -0.74
CA HIS A 197 -9.25 -3.47 -0.65
C HIS A 197 -8.33 -4.29 -1.52
N THR A 198 -7.35 -3.67 -2.13
CA THR A 198 -6.27 -4.35 -2.85
C THR A 198 -4.90 -3.78 -2.47
N ASP A 199 -3.97 -4.66 -2.09
CA ASP A 199 -2.54 -4.31 -2.08
C ASP A 199 -2.05 -4.24 -3.52
N ALA A 200 -1.84 -3.01 -4.02
CA ALA A 200 -1.37 -2.74 -5.36
C ALA A 200 0.11 -2.28 -5.40
N VAL A 201 0.86 -2.58 -4.35
CA VAL A 201 2.28 -2.19 -4.21
C VAL A 201 3.13 -2.70 -5.38
N GLN A 202 2.80 -3.86 -5.94
CA GLN A 202 3.48 -4.42 -7.12
C GLN A 202 2.83 -4.07 -8.46
N ALA A 203 1.66 -3.40 -8.45
CA ALA A 203 0.92 -3.07 -9.67
C ALA A 203 1.11 -1.62 -10.10
N VAL A 204 1.01 -0.67 -9.16
CA VAL A 204 1.12 0.77 -9.45
C VAL A 204 2.48 1.11 -10.05
N GLY A 205 2.47 1.81 -11.17
CA GLY A 205 3.68 2.15 -11.92
C GLY A 205 4.20 1.06 -12.87
N HIS A 206 3.62 -0.16 -12.83
CA HIS A 206 4.01 -1.28 -13.69
C HIS A 206 2.93 -1.69 -14.68
N ILE A 207 1.67 -1.65 -14.25
CA ILE A 207 0.50 -1.97 -15.09
C ILE A 207 -0.57 -0.88 -14.90
N PRO A 208 -1.52 -0.74 -15.86
CA PRO A 208 -2.60 0.24 -15.72
C PRO A 208 -3.46 -0.04 -14.50
N VAL A 209 -3.68 1.00 -13.69
CA VAL A 209 -4.58 0.97 -12.53
C VAL A 209 -5.57 2.12 -12.66
N ASN A 210 -6.87 1.81 -12.60
CA ASN A 210 -7.94 2.81 -12.54
C ASN A 210 -8.95 2.38 -11.48
N VAL A 211 -8.96 3.05 -10.36
CA VAL A 211 -9.74 2.66 -9.18
C VAL A 211 -11.26 2.73 -9.41
N VAL A 212 -11.71 3.59 -10.34
CA VAL A 212 -13.12 3.73 -10.69
C VAL A 212 -13.58 2.59 -11.58
N GLU A 213 -12.85 2.33 -12.68
CA GLU A 213 -13.18 1.28 -13.65
C GLU A 213 -13.05 -0.11 -13.02
N GLN A 214 -12.09 -0.30 -12.13
CA GLN A 214 -11.83 -1.56 -11.44
C GLN A 214 -12.64 -1.75 -10.15
N ASN A 215 -13.55 -0.82 -9.83
CA ASN A 215 -14.44 -0.88 -8.67
C ASN A 215 -13.72 -1.05 -7.32
N ILE A 216 -12.55 -0.45 -7.17
CA ILE A 216 -11.73 -0.53 -5.96
C ILE A 216 -12.26 0.48 -4.93
N ASP A 217 -12.38 0.07 -3.67
CA ASP A 217 -12.78 0.95 -2.57
C ASP A 217 -11.57 1.49 -1.80
N MET A 218 -10.53 0.67 -1.63
CA MET A 218 -9.26 1.06 -1.03
C MET A 218 -8.10 0.38 -1.77
N LEU A 219 -6.99 1.11 -1.92
CA LEU A 219 -5.80 0.60 -2.61
C LEU A 219 -4.54 1.10 -1.90
N SER A 220 -3.63 0.17 -1.62
CA SER A 220 -2.32 0.47 -1.03
C SER A 220 -1.22 0.53 -2.08
N LEU A 221 -0.30 1.49 -1.94
CA LEU A 221 0.89 1.60 -2.78
C LEU A 221 2.13 2.04 -1.99
N SER A 222 3.33 1.82 -2.56
CA SER A 222 4.61 2.19 -1.95
C SER A 222 5.59 2.69 -3.01
N ALA A 223 6.08 3.91 -2.84
CA ALA A 223 6.85 4.62 -3.87
C ALA A 223 8.13 3.90 -4.28
N HIS A 224 8.81 3.21 -3.36
CA HIS A 224 10.08 2.54 -3.66
C HIS A 224 9.96 1.34 -4.62
N LYS A 225 8.77 0.90 -4.95
CA LYS A 225 8.53 -0.16 -5.92
C LYS A 225 8.55 0.36 -7.36
N PHE A 226 8.28 1.65 -7.58
CA PHE A 226 8.26 2.31 -8.89
C PHE A 226 9.15 3.55 -8.95
N HIS A 227 10.39 3.40 -8.49
CA HIS A 227 11.47 4.41 -8.57
C HIS A 227 11.25 5.69 -7.76
N GLY A 228 10.33 5.67 -6.81
CA GLY A 228 10.18 6.72 -5.82
C GLY A 228 11.05 6.52 -4.58
N PRO A 229 11.01 7.44 -3.60
CA PRO A 229 11.78 7.32 -2.37
C PRO A 229 11.26 6.19 -1.46
N LYS A 230 12.16 5.68 -0.62
CA LYS A 230 11.79 4.85 0.53
C LYS A 230 11.20 5.73 1.64
N GLY A 231 10.31 5.16 2.43
CA GLY A 231 9.69 5.88 3.56
C GLY A 231 8.45 6.69 3.18
N ILE A 232 7.88 6.46 1.99
CA ILE A 232 6.59 7.01 1.57
C ILE A 232 5.76 5.99 0.82
N GLY A 233 4.47 5.98 1.11
CA GLY A 233 3.42 5.28 0.41
C GLY A 233 2.16 6.13 0.32
N ALA A 234 1.10 5.56 -0.19
CA ALA A 234 -0.22 6.17 -0.14
C ALA A 234 -1.30 5.11 -0.03
N LEU A 235 -2.40 5.50 0.59
CA LEU A 235 -3.66 4.78 0.62
C LEU A 235 -4.68 5.58 -0.18
N TYR A 236 -5.21 5.00 -1.25
CA TYR A 236 -6.45 5.46 -1.85
C TYR A 236 -7.62 4.94 -1.01
N CYS A 237 -8.56 5.81 -0.68
CA CYS A 237 -9.82 5.45 -0.03
C CYS A 237 -10.96 6.20 -0.71
N ARG A 238 -11.83 5.46 -1.39
CA ARG A 238 -12.95 6.00 -2.16
C ARG A 238 -13.85 6.89 -1.30
N LYS A 239 -14.27 8.03 -1.81
CA LYS A 239 -15.25 8.93 -1.16
C LYS A 239 -16.50 8.15 -0.76
N GLY A 240 -16.88 8.27 0.51
CA GLY A 240 -18.01 7.55 1.11
C GLY A 240 -17.60 6.24 1.82
N VAL A 241 -16.41 5.73 1.63
CA VAL A 241 -15.81 4.70 2.48
C VAL A 241 -15.21 5.39 3.69
N ARG A 242 -15.56 4.93 4.89
CA ARG A 242 -15.03 5.52 6.12
C ARG A 242 -13.63 4.98 6.41
N LEU A 243 -12.68 5.88 6.60
CA LEU A 243 -11.33 5.58 7.07
C LEU A 243 -11.22 6.02 8.54
N LEU A 244 -10.65 5.16 9.39
CA LEU A 244 -10.39 5.49 10.79
C LEU A 244 -8.96 6.01 10.94
N PRO A 245 -8.70 6.97 11.86
CA PRO A 245 -7.34 7.35 12.20
C PRO A 245 -6.52 6.12 12.60
N PHE A 246 -5.31 6.01 12.07
CA PHE A 246 -4.37 4.94 12.39
C PHE A 246 -3.35 5.39 13.45
N ILE A 247 -2.99 6.66 13.38
CA ILE A 247 -2.12 7.34 14.34
C ILE A 247 -2.91 8.53 14.88
N ASP A 248 -2.99 8.65 16.19
CA ASP A 248 -3.61 9.78 16.85
C ASP A 248 -2.66 10.98 16.87
N GLY A 249 -3.14 12.17 16.47
CA GLY A 249 -2.32 13.35 16.35
C GLY A 249 -3.11 14.58 15.93
N GLY A 250 -2.44 15.53 15.26
CA GLY A 250 -3.09 16.70 14.68
C GLY A 250 -4.03 16.33 13.51
N ALA A 251 -4.97 17.21 13.19
CA ALA A 251 -5.88 17.05 12.05
C ALA A 251 -5.13 17.35 10.73
N GLN A 252 -4.41 16.39 10.25
CA GLN A 252 -3.63 16.47 9.00
C GLN A 252 -4.24 15.60 7.94
#